data_cd571193071b11f9714c3ae7b1446e5f
#
_entry.id   cd571193071b11f9714c3ae7b1446e5f
#
_cell.length_a   1.000
_cell.length_b   1.000
_cell.length_c   1.000
_cell.angle_alpha   90.00
_cell.angle_beta   90.00
_cell.angle_gamma   90.00
#
_symmetry.space_group_name_H-M   'P 1'
#
loop_
_entity.id
_entity.type
_entity.pdbx_description
1 polymer ?
#
loop_
_entity_poly.entity_id
_entity_poly.type
_entity_poly.pdbx_seq_one_letter_code
_entity_poly.pdbx_strand_id
1 'polypeptide(L)'
;MIRISVIYLFVLTSFFVAGQDNSIDTLPYRSFKEKIVWFGDLGYASAPFSIRYPFNDSISKLKYRNNIRTVLGFGMSYKWFSLRLAVSLPGYLKSPSRYGRTDQFNLNVDFTIKKVFYDIDIKHLRGYSIVDAFHWNDTLNELNPNDVRRDQVSSMLSINAWYFNNPDFKMSALRGRTGNYRSKVQTWYIRSIFSAFNIENQDADFVVVPSSLALTDHKTSSDQYFGLDLGVVPGIAYVDRKGDWQFGGNVGAGLALQFKQYKINSIPKGISGIAPRYDIRLMGGYNVDNTFLMLITDFDNKSLRFTDLKIRQTYYSIRLAFGTRITPKPKQKDKSKKKKNDQALTI
;
A
#
# COMPACT_ATOMS: atom_id res chain seq x y z
N MET A 1 -28.40 13.19 -12.65
CA MET A 1 -27.14 13.49 -11.94
C MET A 1 -27.32 14.05 -10.54
N ILE A 2 -28.36 14.81 -10.22
CA ILE A 2 -28.60 15.44 -8.89
C ILE A 2 -28.97 14.43 -7.77
N ARG A 3 -29.58 13.30 -8.09
CA ARG A 3 -30.00 12.29 -7.07
C ARG A 3 -28.85 11.52 -6.41
N ILE A 4 -27.73 11.36 -7.07
CA ILE A 4 -26.56 10.64 -6.52
C ILE A 4 -25.78 11.53 -5.55
N SER A 5 -25.69 12.82 -5.82
CA SER A 5 -25.01 13.80 -4.94
C SER A 5 -25.70 13.96 -3.58
N VAL A 6 -27.04 13.85 -3.54
CA VAL A 6 -27.81 13.96 -2.29
C VAL A 6 -27.61 12.72 -1.40
N ILE A 7 -27.45 11.54 -1.98
CA ILE A 7 -27.18 10.30 -1.22
C ILE A 7 -25.78 10.36 -0.60
N TYR A 8 -24.78 10.86 -1.31
CA TYR A 8 -23.43 11.04 -0.75
C TYR A 8 -23.39 12.05 0.40
N LEU A 9 -24.18 13.13 0.32
CA LEU A 9 -24.26 14.11 1.40
C LEU A 9 -24.96 13.52 2.64
N PHE A 10 -25.98 12.69 2.46
CA PHE A 10 -26.71 12.03 3.56
C PHE A 10 -25.87 10.94 4.27
N VAL A 11 -25.04 10.21 3.55
CA VAL A 11 -24.11 9.23 4.13
C VAL A 11 -23.01 9.91 4.95
N LEU A 12 -22.54 11.08 4.53
CA LEU A 12 -21.56 11.88 5.27
C LEU A 12 -22.11 12.51 6.56
N THR A 13 -23.40 12.89 6.58
CA THR A 13 -24.01 13.53 7.76
C THR A 13 -24.44 12.54 8.84
N SER A 14 -24.73 11.28 8.50
CA SER A 14 -25.11 10.25 9.48
C SER A 14 -23.97 9.78 10.39
N PHE A 15 -22.71 10.13 10.10
CA PHE A 15 -21.57 9.83 10.97
C PHE A 15 -21.36 10.81 12.14
N PHE A 16 -22.15 11.89 12.22
CA PHE A 16 -21.95 12.95 13.23
C PHE A 16 -22.85 12.83 14.47
N VAL A 17 -23.73 11.83 14.56
CA VAL A 17 -24.65 11.66 15.68
C VAL A 17 -24.37 10.33 16.40
N ALA A 18 -23.40 10.35 17.32
CA ALA A 18 -23.30 9.30 18.34
C ALA A 18 -22.76 9.88 19.65
N GLY A 19 -23.53 9.68 20.71
CA GLY A 19 -23.43 10.31 22.01
C GLY A 19 -22.12 10.13 22.76
N GLN A 20 -21.86 11.06 23.66
CA GLN A 20 -20.84 11.04 24.68
C GLN A 20 -21.16 9.98 25.72
N ASP A 21 -20.31 8.97 25.84
CA ASP A 21 -20.28 8.07 27.00
C ASP A 21 -19.18 8.52 27.96
N ASN A 22 -19.58 8.92 29.16
CA ASN A 22 -18.69 9.33 30.24
C ASN A 22 -18.12 8.09 30.94
N SER A 23 -16.91 7.67 30.59
CA SER A 23 -16.17 6.66 31.35
C SER A 23 -14.82 7.20 31.85
N ILE A 24 -14.54 6.90 33.11
CA ILE A 24 -13.49 7.47 33.98
C ILE A 24 -12.06 6.95 33.65
N ASP A 25 -11.81 6.28 32.57
CA ASP A 25 -10.46 5.85 32.17
C ASP A 25 -9.96 6.75 31.02
N THR A 26 -9.09 7.67 31.34
CA THR A 26 -8.80 8.90 30.58
C THR A 26 -8.04 8.72 29.26
N LEU A 27 -7.58 7.52 28.91
CA LEU A 27 -6.88 7.27 27.66
C LEU A 27 -7.72 6.41 26.71
N PRO A 28 -8.02 6.91 25.49
CA PRO A 28 -8.84 6.21 24.50
C PRO A 28 -8.17 4.98 23.91
N TYR A 29 -6.90 4.72 24.20
CA TYR A 29 -6.20 3.52 23.76
C TYR A 29 -5.22 3.02 24.83
N ARG A 30 -5.00 1.69 24.87
CA ARG A 30 -3.97 1.02 25.64
C ARG A 30 -2.74 0.78 24.79
N SER A 31 -1.58 1.23 25.26
CA SER A 31 -0.31 1.08 24.54
C SER A 31 0.40 -0.20 24.92
N PHE A 32 0.95 -0.91 23.95
CA PHE A 32 1.80 -2.10 24.09
C PHE A 32 3.21 -1.87 23.54
N LYS A 33 3.68 -0.63 23.50
CA LYS A 33 5.00 -0.28 22.94
C LYS A 33 6.17 -1.00 23.60
N GLU A 34 6.03 -1.36 24.87
CA GLU A 34 7.08 -2.09 25.61
C GLU A 34 7.08 -3.61 25.33
N LYS A 35 6.07 -4.11 24.62
CA LYS A 35 6.03 -5.51 24.18
C LYS A 35 6.67 -5.66 22.81
N ILE A 36 7.36 -6.77 22.59
CA ILE A 36 7.80 -7.20 21.28
C ILE A 36 6.60 -7.87 20.61
N VAL A 37 6.27 -7.44 19.40
CA VAL A 37 5.14 -7.94 18.62
C VAL A 37 5.67 -8.73 17.44
N TRP A 38 5.38 -10.01 17.37
CA TRP A 38 5.58 -10.82 16.18
C TRP A 38 4.26 -11.00 15.46
N PHE A 39 4.26 -10.87 14.17
CA PHE A 39 3.04 -11.04 13.37
C PHE A 39 3.34 -11.67 12.02
N GLY A 40 2.36 -12.45 11.55
CA GLY A 40 2.30 -12.95 10.19
C GLY A 40 1.02 -12.50 9.52
N ASP A 41 1.00 -12.40 8.22
CA ASP A 41 -0.21 -12.14 7.46
C ASP A 41 -0.30 -12.99 6.20
N LEU A 42 -1.52 -13.29 5.84
CA LEU A 42 -1.87 -14.01 4.62
C LEU A 42 -2.90 -13.19 3.85
N GLY A 43 -2.71 -13.04 2.55
CA GLY A 43 -3.64 -12.23 1.78
C GLY A 43 -3.35 -12.20 0.30
N TYR A 44 -3.91 -11.22 -0.35
CA TYR A 44 -3.76 -10.98 -1.77
C TYR A 44 -3.32 -9.54 -2.02
N ALA A 45 -2.41 -9.36 -2.96
CA ALA A 45 -2.03 -8.06 -3.46
C ALA A 45 -1.98 -8.07 -4.97
N SER A 46 -2.33 -6.96 -5.58
CA SER A 46 -2.36 -6.82 -7.04
C SER A 46 -2.05 -5.38 -7.43
N ALA A 47 -1.47 -5.20 -8.62
CA ALA A 47 -1.14 -3.90 -9.18
C ALA A 47 -1.48 -3.85 -10.70
N PRO A 48 -2.72 -4.09 -11.09
CA PRO A 48 -3.11 -3.97 -12.49
C PRO A 48 -2.91 -2.55 -12.98
N PHE A 49 -2.55 -2.42 -14.26
CA PHE A 49 -2.47 -1.12 -14.90
C PHE A 49 -3.14 -1.13 -16.26
N SER A 50 -3.43 0.04 -16.77
CA SER A 50 -3.98 0.23 -18.12
C SER A 50 -3.30 1.36 -18.83
N ILE A 51 -3.09 1.18 -20.14
CA ILE A 51 -2.59 2.20 -21.05
C ILE A 51 -3.73 2.59 -21.97
N ARG A 52 -4.04 3.88 -22.04
CA ARG A 52 -5.03 4.45 -22.95
C ARG A 52 -4.31 5.29 -23.98
N TYR A 53 -4.56 4.98 -25.26
CA TYR A 53 -4.08 5.68 -26.44
C TYR A 53 -4.93 5.21 -27.62
N PRO A 54 -5.26 6.02 -28.61
CA PRO A 54 -5.92 5.57 -29.83
C PRO A 54 -4.91 4.79 -30.70
N PHE A 55 -4.69 3.51 -30.37
CA PHE A 55 -3.73 2.65 -31.07
C PHE A 55 -4.16 2.38 -32.52
N ASN A 56 -5.46 2.15 -32.71
CA ASN A 56 -6.14 2.03 -34.00
C ASN A 56 -7.64 2.29 -33.81
N ASP A 57 -8.43 2.15 -34.86
CA ASP A 57 -9.88 2.42 -34.85
C ASP A 57 -10.66 1.54 -33.85
N SER A 58 -10.14 0.36 -33.52
CA SER A 58 -10.79 -0.61 -32.63
C SER A 58 -10.21 -0.64 -31.21
N ILE A 59 -8.95 -0.21 -31.02
CA ILE A 59 -8.21 -0.38 -29.77
C ILE A 59 -7.80 0.97 -29.21
N SER A 60 -8.46 1.38 -28.15
CA SER A 60 -8.15 2.63 -27.42
C SER A 60 -7.62 2.39 -26.01
N LYS A 61 -7.53 1.13 -25.56
CA LYS A 61 -7.11 0.80 -24.18
C LYS A 61 -6.56 -0.62 -24.07
N LEU A 62 -5.35 -0.72 -23.53
CA LEU A 62 -4.75 -1.98 -23.11
C LEU A 62 -4.91 -2.15 -21.60
N LYS A 63 -5.26 -3.37 -21.16
CA LYS A 63 -5.44 -3.72 -19.75
C LYS A 63 -4.42 -4.78 -19.35
N TYR A 64 -3.48 -4.40 -18.51
CA TYR A 64 -2.48 -5.30 -17.95
C TYR A 64 -2.94 -5.79 -16.59
N ARG A 65 -2.93 -7.09 -16.40
CA ARG A 65 -3.26 -7.73 -15.12
C ARG A 65 -2.15 -8.67 -14.71
N ASN A 66 -1.79 -8.59 -13.45
CA ASN A 66 -0.97 -9.61 -12.81
C ASN A 66 -1.85 -10.78 -12.36
N ASN A 67 -1.32 -11.99 -12.39
CA ASN A 67 -2.01 -13.15 -11.84
C ASN A 67 -2.07 -13.03 -10.32
N ILE A 68 -3.24 -13.34 -9.74
CA ILE A 68 -3.44 -13.22 -8.30
C ILE A 68 -2.80 -14.43 -7.61
N ARG A 69 -1.86 -14.14 -6.69
CA ARG A 69 -1.22 -15.14 -5.83
C ARG A 69 -1.46 -14.81 -4.37
N THR A 70 -1.46 -15.85 -3.56
CA THR A 70 -1.42 -15.67 -2.11
C THR A 70 -0.09 -15.09 -1.71
N VAL A 71 -0.10 -14.08 -0.85
CA VAL A 71 1.08 -13.41 -0.29
C VAL A 71 1.18 -13.77 1.17
N LEU A 72 2.33 -14.27 1.58
CA LEU A 72 2.67 -14.48 2.97
C LEU A 72 3.59 -13.35 3.43
N GLY A 73 3.18 -12.68 4.50
CA GLY A 73 3.98 -11.66 5.17
C GLY A 73 4.40 -12.12 6.55
N PHE A 74 5.57 -11.67 6.98
CA PHE A 74 6.08 -11.83 8.33
C PHE A 74 6.70 -10.53 8.82
N GLY A 75 6.48 -10.18 10.08
CA GLY A 75 6.99 -8.93 10.62
C GLY A 75 7.14 -8.89 12.11
N MET A 76 7.82 -7.85 12.55
CA MET A 76 8.07 -7.55 13.95
C MET A 76 7.80 -6.06 14.22
N SER A 77 7.26 -5.76 15.40
CA SER A 77 7.15 -4.38 15.90
C SER A 77 7.69 -4.29 17.31
N TYR A 78 8.44 -3.24 17.58
CA TYR A 78 8.92 -2.94 18.93
C TYR A 78 9.04 -1.44 19.14
N LYS A 79 8.50 -0.95 20.23
CA LYS A 79 8.48 0.49 20.58
C LYS A 79 7.86 1.33 19.45
N TRP A 80 8.67 2.10 18.76
CA TRP A 80 8.26 3.05 17.72
C TRP A 80 8.44 2.51 16.29
N PHE A 81 9.04 1.32 16.12
CA PHE A 81 9.46 0.75 14.84
C PHE A 81 8.72 -0.54 14.52
N SER A 82 8.48 -0.78 13.24
CA SER A 82 7.92 -2.00 12.71
C SER A 82 8.51 -2.31 11.33
N LEU A 83 8.79 -3.59 11.10
CA LEU A 83 9.29 -4.12 9.84
C LEU A 83 8.39 -5.26 9.39
N ARG A 84 8.09 -5.32 8.08
CA ARG A 84 7.34 -6.40 7.44
C ARG A 84 7.97 -6.76 6.11
N LEU A 85 8.20 -8.05 5.89
CA LEU A 85 8.57 -8.64 4.61
C LEU A 85 7.43 -9.51 4.11
N ALA A 86 7.15 -9.47 2.81
CA ALA A 86 6.14 -10.33 2.22
C ALA A 86 6.53 -10.78 0.81
N VAL A 87 6.23 -12.03 0.53
CA VAL A 87 6.53 -12.70 -0.73
C VAL A 87 5.34 -13.52 -1.21
N SER A 88 5.29 -13.78 -2.51
CA SER A 88 4.28 -14.68 -3.08
C SER A 88 4.55 -16.13 -2.69
N LEU A 89 3.52 -16.83 -2.23
CA LEU A 89 3.56 -18.27 -2.06
C LEU A 89 3.49 -18.99 -3.41
N PRO A 90 4.00 -20.23 -3.51
CA PRO A 90 3.72 -21.11 -4.64
C PRO A 90 2.22 -21.32 -4.83
N GLY A 91 1.80 -21.55 -6.08
CA GLY A 91 0.40 -21.70 -6.44
C GLY A 91 -0.22 -20.42 -7.02
N TYR A 92 -1.23 -20.59 -7.85
CA TYR A 92 -1.96 -19.53 -8.53
C TYR A 92 -3.45 -19.76 -8.40
N LEU A 93 -4.23 -18.70 -8.20
CA LEU A 93 -5.69 -18.79 -8.20
C LEU A 93 -6.27 -18.93 -9.61
N LYS A 94 -5.53 -18.46 -10.62
CA LYS A 94 -5.90 -18.56 -12.04
C LYS A 94 -4.81 -19.29 -12.78
N SER A 95 -5.18 -20.01 -13.85
CA SER A 95 -4.25 -20.77 -14.70
C SER A 95 -3.07 -19.91 -15.17
N PRO A 96 -1.81 -20.31 -14.90
CA PRO A 96 -0.63 -19.57 -15.37
C PRO A 96 -0.45 -19.55 -16.88
N SER A 97 -0.99 -20.53 -17.59
CA SER A 97 -0.98 -20.55 -19.06
C SER A 97 -1.80 -19.41 -19.65
N ARG A 98 -2.93 -19.08 -19.03
CA ARG A 98 -3.85 -18.02 -19.51
C ARG A 98 -3.54 -16.64 -18.93
N TYR A 99 -3.06 -16.55 -17.67
CA TYR A 99 -2.90 -15.27 -16.98
C TYR A 99 -1.44 -14.95 -16.64
N GLY A 100 -0.49 -15.79 -17.09
CA GLY A 100 0.92 -15.63 -16.81
C GLY A 100 1.29 -16.02 -15.36
N ARG A 101 2.59 -15.94 -15.08
CA ARG A 101 3.15 -16.10 -13.74
C ARG A 101 3.48 -14.71 -13.20
N THR A 102 3.09 -14.43 -11.97
CA THR A 102 3.43 -13.19 -11.28
C THR A 102 4.25 -13.49 -10.04
N ASP A 103 5.38 -12.86 -9.90
CA ASP A 103 6.18 -12.84 -8.69
C ASP A 103 6.10 -11.48 -8.05
N GLN A 104 6.00 -11.43 -6.73
CA GLN A 104 5.93 -10.17 -6.01
C GLN A 104 6.70 -10.22 -4.70
N PHE A 105 7.30 -9.10 -4.40
CA PHE A 105 8.01 -8.82 -3.17
C PHE A 105 7.52 -7.49 -2.59
N ASN A 106 7.34 -7.44 -1.29
CA ASN A 106 6.99 -6.21 -0.59
C ASN A 106 7.79 -6.11 0.72
N LEU A 107 8.46 -4.98 0.89
CA LEU A 107 9.11 -4.58 2.13
C LEU A 107 8.40 -3.34 2.65
N ASN A 108 7.92 -3.41 3.88
CA ASN A 108 7.29 -2.28 4.55
C ASN A 108 7.99 -2.00 5.87
N VAL A 109 8.39 -0.75 6.06
CA VAL A 109 8.96 -0.23 7.30
C VAL A 109 8.07 0.89 7.79
N ASP A 110 7.55 0.78 8.99
CA ASP A 110 6.77 1.85 9.60
C ASP A 110 7.29 2.24 10.98
N PHE A 111 7.21 3.53 11.29
CA PHE A 111 7.63 4.06 12.57
C PHE A 111 6.91 5.35 12.93
N THR A 112 6.93 5.69 14.23
CA THR A 112 6.28 6.92 14.72
C THR A 112 7.28 7.77 15.47
N ILE A 113 7.46 9.01 14.99
CA ILE A 113 8.26 10.03 15.69
C ILE A 113 7.31 11.16 16.10
N LYS A 114 7.19 11.40 17.42
CA LYS A 114 6.26 12.39 18.00
C LYS A 114 4.81 12.15 17.49
N LYS A 115 4.25 13.09 16.73
CA LYS A 115 2.88 13.05 16.18
C LYS A 115 2.83 12.56 14.74
N VAL A 116 3.97 12.23 14.12
CA VAL A 116 4.05 11.83 12.72
C VAL A 116 4.29 10.33 12.62
N PHE A 117 3.43 9.66 11.88
CA PHE A 117 3.59 8.26 11.50
C PHE A 117 4.20 8.19 10.10
N TYR A 118 5.30 7.47 9.98
CA TYR A 118 6.01 7.23 8.73
C TYR A 118 5.78 5.80 8.25
N ASP A 119 5.68 5.63 6.93
CA ASP A 119 5.50 4.34 6.27
C ASP A 119 6.32 4.36 4.97
N ILE A 120 7.33 3.52 4.93
CA ILE A 120 8.17 3.30 3.75
C ILE A 120 7.77 1.96 3.16
N ASP A 121 7.38 1.95 1.90
CA ASP A 121 6.83 0.79 1.22
C ASP A 121 7.56 0.58 -0.11
N ILE A 122 8.23 -0.57 -0.24
CA ILE A 122 8.91 -1.00 -1.45
C ILE A 122 8.13 -2.18 -2.01
N LYS A 123 7.64 -2.04 -3.25
CA LYS A 123 6.91 -3.09 -3.97
C LYS A 123 7.58 -3.38 -5.29
N HIS A 124 7.68 -4.65 -5.60
CA HIS A 124 8.18 -5.14 -6.86
C HIS A 124 7.27 -6.27 -7.34
N LEU A 125 6.73 -6.12 -8.54
CA LEU A 125 5.88 -7.11 -9.20
C LEU A 125 6.45 -7.39 -10.59
N ARG A 126 6.62 -8.67 -10.92
CA ARG A 126 7.07 -9.13 -12.23
C ARG A 126 6.05 -10.10 -12.81
N GLY A 127 5.76 -9.96 -14.09
CA GLY A 127 4.85 -10.82 -14.84
C GLY A 127 3.41 -10.30 -14.87
N TYR A 128 2.98 -9.96 -16.05
CA TYR A 128 1.65 -9.48 -16.37
C TYR A 128 1.08 -10.25 -17.56
N SER A 129 -0.20 -10.06 -17.83
CA SER A 129 -0.84 -10.42 -19.09
C SER A 129 -1.70 -9.27 -19.60
N ILE A 130 -1.71 -9.04 -20.88
CA ILE A 130 -2.64 -8.13 -21.53
C ILE A 130 -3.92 -8.91 -21.79
N VAL A 131 -5.02 -8.41 -21.22
CA VAL A 131 -6.32 -9.08 -21.26
C VAL A 131 -6.99 -8.83 -22.62
N ASP A 132 -7.62 -9.86 -23.18
CA ASP A 132 -8.38 -9.81 -24.43
C ASP A 132 -7.51 -9.41 -25.64
N ALA A 133 -6.25 -9.87 -25.67
CA ALA A 133 -5.28 -9.53 -26.72
C ALA A 133 -5.55 -10.24 -28.07
N PHE A 134 -6.39 -11.26 -28.09
CA PHE A 134 -6.74 -12.00 -29.32
C PHE A 134 -7.42 -11.13 -30.37
N HIS A 135 -7.96 -9.95 -30.01
CA HIS A 135 -8.54 -9.02 -30.98
C HIS A 135 -7.51 -8.34 -31.89
N TRP A 136 -6.22 -8.42 -31.59
CA TRP A 136 -5.13 -7.80 -32.36
C TRP A 136 -3.88 -8.69 -32.49
N ASN A 137 -3.89 -9.86 -31.91
CA ASN A 137 -2.78 -10.80 -31.94
C ASN A 137 -3.30 -12.15 -32.49
N ASP A 138 -3.04 -12.40 -33.76
CA ASP A 138 -3.55 -13.56 -34.49
C ASP A 138 -2.99 -14.90 -33.99
N THR A 139 -1.95 -14.87 -33.12
CA THR A 139 -1.45 -16.10 -32.49
C THR A 139 -2.28 -16.52 -31.27
N LEU A 140 -3.23 -15.69 -30.87
CA LEU A 140 -4.16 -15.93 -29.76
C LEU A 140 -5.56 -16.25 -30.29
N ASN A 141 -6.39 -16.82 -29.41
CA ASN A 141 -7.79 -17.15 -29.70
C ASN A 141 -8.65 -17.03 -28.44
N GLU A 142 -9.94 -17.26 -28.53
CA GLU A 142 -10.87 -17.19 -27.40
C GLU A 142 -10.52 -18.14 -26.24
N LEU A 143 -9.90 -19.28 -26.51
CA LEU A 143 -9.44 -20.24 -25.51
C LEU A 143 -8.21 -19.73 -24.76
N ASN A 144 -7.34 -19.01 -25.47
CA ASN A 144 -6.13 -18.40 -24.89
C ASN A 144 -6.03 -16.91 -25.29
N PRO A 145 -6.90 -16.05 -24.74
CA PRO A 145 -7.11 -14.69 -25.26
C PRO A 145 -6.10 -13.65 -24.76
N ASN A 146 -5.18 -14.01 -23.87
CA ASN A 146 -4.32 -13.06 -23.20
C ASN A 146 -2.86 -13.15 -23.68
N ASP A 147 -2.25 -12.01 -23.98
CA ASP A 147 -0.82 -11.91 -24.24
C ASP A 147 -0.05 -11.92 -22.91
N VAL A 148 0.75 -12.97 -22.69
CA VAL A 148 1.49 -13.18 -21.43
C VAL A 148 2.86 -12.50 -21.50
N ARG A 149 3.04 -11.47 -20.67
CA ARG A 149 4.25 -10.64 -20.57
C ARG A 149 4.98 -10.95 -19.25
N ARG A 150 5.89 -11.93 -19.27
CA ARG A 150 6.65 -12.37 -18.07
C ARG A 150 7.73 -11.39 -17.64
N ASP A 151 8.25 -10.65 -18.56
CA ASP A 151 9.31 -9.66 -18.49
C ASP A 151 8.81 -8.29 -18.03
N GLN A 152 7.48 -8.08 -18.06
CA GLN A 152 6.86 -6.84 -17.62
C GLN A 152 6.96 -6.67 -16.11
N VAL A 153 7.57 -5.58 -15.66
CA VAL A 153 7.83 -5.27 -14.25
C VAL A 153 7.12 -3.98 -13.84
N SER A 154 6.65 -3.95 -12.61
CA SER A 154 6.23 -2.73 -11.92
C SER A 154 6.91 -2.64 -10.56
N SER A 155 7.63 -1.57 -10.34
CA SER A 155 8.33 -1.29 -9.08
C SER A 155 7.85 0.02 -8.48
N MET A 156 7.80 0.10 -7.16
CA MET A 156 7.42 1.30 -6.43
C MET A 156 8.22 1.43 -5.13
N LEU A 157 8.73 2.62 -4.89
CA LEU A 157 9.18 3.10 -3.59
C LEU A 157 8.23 4.22 -3.14
N SER A 158 7.66 4.11 -1.96
CA SER A 158 6.76 5.12 -1.41
C SER A 158 7.18 5.47 0.02
N ILE A 159 7.41 6.73 0.28
CA ILE A 159 7.68 7.27 1.62
C ILE A 159 6.51 8.19 1.96
N ASN A 160 5.81 7.85 3.01
CA ASN A 160 4.62 8.55 3.43
C ASN A 160 4.79 9.02 4.88
N ALA A 161 4.29 10.21 5.17
CA ALA A 161 4.27 10.77 6.52
C ALA A 161 2.88 11.30 6.84
N TRP A 162 2.21 10.75 7.87
CA TRP A 162 0.91 11.21 8.34
C TRP A 162 1.05 12.01 9.62
N TYR A 163 0.63 13.26 9.59
CA TYR A 163 0.39 14.05 10.77
C TYR A 163 -1.09 13.92 11.15
N PHE A 164 -1.38 13.42 12.35
CA PHE A 164 -2.72 13.35 12.92
C PHE A 164 -2.93 14.48 13.90
N ASN A 165 -4.01 15.25 13.77
CA ASN A 165 -4.31 16.35 14.66
C ASN A 165 -4.60 15.86 16.09
N ASN A 166 -5.44 14.82 16.20
CA ASN A 166 -5.71 14.22 17.51
C ASN A 166 -4.54 13.32 17.94
N PRO A 167 -3.82 13.64 19.03
CA PRO A 167 -2.68 12.86 19.51
C PRO A 167 -3.05 11.44 19.97
N ASP A 168 -4.33 11.20 20.24
CA ASP A 168 -4.84 9.89 20.65
C ASP A 168 -5.03 8.93 19.48
N PHE A 169 -5.04 9.43 18.25
CA PHE A 169 -5.05 8.57 17.09
C PHE A 169 -3.65 8.02 16.79
N LYS A 170 -3.52 6.69 16.77
CA LYS A 170 -2.27 5.97 16.48
C LYS A 170 -2.48 4.93 15.39
N MET A 171 -1.88 5.13 14.22
CA MET A 171 -1.97 4.21 13.09
C MET A 171 -1.49 2.79 13.43
N SER A 172 -0.42 2.67 14.23
CA SER A 172 0.11 1.37 14.66
C SER A 172 -0.85 0.61 15.60
N ALA A 173 -1.64 1.33 16.42
CA ALA A 173 -2.70 0.75 17.24
C ALA A 173 -3.92 0.36 16.39
N LEU A 174 -4.26 1.16 15.37
CA LEU A 174 -5.29 0.81 14.41
C LEU A 174 -4.98 -0.51 13.66
N ARG A 175 -3.71 -0.74 13.33
CA ARG A 175 -3.23 -2.00 12.73
C ARG A 175 -3.17 -3.18 13.74
N GLY A 176 -3.56 -2.96 14.99
CA GLY A 176 -3.53 -3.98 16.05
C GLY A 176 -2.13 -4.28 16.62
N ARG A 177 -1.05 -3.58 16.22
CA ARG A 177 0.32 -3.96 16.59
C ARG A 177 0.71 -3.46 17.98
N THR A 178 0.83 -2.15 18.16
CA THR A 178 1.41 -1.54 19.36
C THR A 178 0.39 -1.03 20.38
N GLY A 179 -0.87 -1.36 20.18
CA GLY A 179 -1.96 -0.96 21.08
C GLY A 179 -3.32 -1.48 20.67
N ASN A 180 -4.30 -1.28 21.51
CA ASN A 180 -5.71 -1.45 21.19
C ASN A 180 -6.48 -0.21 21.66
N TYR A 181 -7.53 0.16 20.93
CA TYR A 181 -8.41 1.23 21.33
C TYR A 181 -9.40 0.74 22.40
N ARG A 182 -9.82 1.63 23.29
CA ARG A 182 -10.83 1.39 24.31
C ARG A 182 -12.11 2.12 24.01
N SER A 183 -12.00 3.26 23.33
CA SER A 183 -13.11 4.09 22.90
C SER A 183 -12.89 4.64 21.51
N LYS A 184 -13.93 5.22 20.96
CA LYS A 184 -13.95 5.89 19.67
C LYS A 184 -12.97 7.05 19.61
N VAL A 185 -12.19 7.11 18.51
CA VAL A 185 -11.29 8.24 18.20
C VAL A 185 -11.49 8.65 16.75
N GLN A 186 -11.66 9.95 16.56
CA GLN A 186 -11.75 10.56 15.23
C GLN A 186 -10.72 11.69 15.12
N THR A 187 -10.15 11.85 13.92
CA THR A 187 -9.18 12.91 13.64
C THR A 187 -9.19 13.27 12.16
N TRP A 188 -8.80 14.50 11.84
CA TRP A 188 -8.30 14.81 10.52
C TRP A 188 -6.79 14.57 10.46
N TYR A 189 -6.28 14.36 9.27
CA TYR A 189 -4.84 14.17 9.03
C TYR A 189 -4.39 14.87 7.76
N ILE A 190 -3.09 15.07 7.68
CA ILE A 190 -2.38 15.41 6.45
C ILE A 190 -1.36 14.32 6.20
N ARG A 191 -1.41 13.70 5.01
CA ARG A 191 -0.42 12.76 4.51
C ARG A 191 0.47 13.47 3.51
N SER A 192 1.77 13.54 3.76
CA SER A 192 2.78 13.90 2.78
C SER A 192 3.24 12.64 2.05
N ILE A 193 3.42 12.73 0.74
CA ILE A 193 3.80 11.62 -0.14
C ILE A 193 5.06 11.99 -0.88
N PHE A 194 6.05 11.10 -0.83
CA PHE A 194 7.13 11.01 -1.80
C PHE A 194 7.07 9.60 -2.39
N SER A 195 6.92 9.47 -3.72
CA SER A 195 6.78 8.17 -4.34
C SER A 195 7.41 8.14 -5.72
N ALA A 196 8.32 7.18 -5.92
CA ALA A 196 8.86 6.82 -7.22
C ALA A 196 8.23 5.50 -7.67
N PHE A 197 7.74 5.44 -8.90
CA PHE A 197 7.20 4.22 -9.47
C PHE A 197 7.60 4.06 -10.94
N ASN A 198 7.78 2.82 -11.34
CA ASN A 198 8.29 2.43 -12.63
C ASN A 198 7.45 1.29 -13.21
N ILE A 199 7.19 1.35 -14.50
CA ILE A 199 6.64 0.27 -15.31
C ILE A 199 7.59 0.09 -16.47
N GLU A 200 8.22 -1.07 -16.57
CA GLU A 200 9.25 -1.36 -17.58
C GLU A 200 9.15 -2.79 -18.10
N ASN A 201 9.70 -2.99 -19.26
CA ASN A 201 9.99 -4.30 -19.78
C ASN A 201 11.48 -4.60 -19.57
N GLN A 202 11.81 -5.75 -19.00
CA GLN A 202 13.20 -6.16 -18.71
C GLN A 202 13.88 -6.82 -19.91
N ASP A 203 13.12 -7.28 -20.89
CA ASP A 203 13.67 -7.80 -22.13
C ASP A 203 13.93 -6.67 -23.11
N ALA A 204 15.17 -6.50 -23.55
CA ALA A 204 15.61 -5.38 -24.37
C ALA A 204 14.88 -5.29 -25.73
N ASP A 205 14.35 -6.42 -26.22
CA ASP A 205 13.65 -6.47 -27.51
C ASP A 205 12.16 -6.11 -27.43
N PHE A 206 11.63 -5.87 -26.21
CA PHE A 206 10.22 -5.59 -26.01
C PHE A 206 9.96 -4.23 -25.38
N VAL A 207 8.99 -3.53 -25.92
CA VAL A 207 8.42 -2.31 -25.36
C VAL A 207 7.23 -2.63 -24.45
N VAL A 208 6.84 -1.69 -23.57
CA VAL A 208 5.72 -1.90 -22.64
C VAL A 208 4.40 -2.14 -23.42
N VAL A 209 4.15 -1.41 -24.48
CA VAL A 209 3.05 -1.65 -25.43
C VAL A 209 3.50 -2.70 -26.45
N PRO A 210 2.65 -3.67 -26.84
CA PRO A 210 3.00 -4.63 -27.89
C PRO A 210 3.51 -3.94 -29.17
N SER A 211 4.59 -4.49 -29.76
CA SER A 211 5.22 -3.89 -30.95
C SER A 211 4.27 -3.73 -32.15
N SER A 212 3.28 -4.64 -32.28
CA SER A 212 2.22 -4.53 -33.29
C SER A 212 1.31 -3.31 -33.14
N LEU A 213 1.27 -2.69 -31.96
CA LEU A 213 0.46 -1.52 -31.63
C LEU A 213 1.30 -0.28 -31.32
N ALA A 214 2.60 -0.43 -31.18
CA ALA A 214 3.52 0.67 -30.88
C ALA A 214 3.89 1.43 -32.17
N LEU A 215 3.86 2.74 -32.10
CA LEU A 215 4.32 3.61 -33.19
C LEU A 215 5.81 3.87 -33.07
N THR A 216 6.55 3.80 -34.18
CA THR A 216 7.99 4.03 -34.21
C THR A 216 8.33 5.44 -33.70
N ASP A 217 9.39 5.57 -32.90
CA ASP A 217 9.86 6.82 -32.31
C ASP A 217 8.80 7.62 -31.50
N HIS A 218 7.76 6.95 -31.09
CA HIS A 218 6.67 7.52 -30.32
C HIS A 218 6.69 7.01 -28.87
N LYS A 219 6.04 7.72 -27.96
CA LYS A 219 5.91 7.32 -26.55
C LYS A 219 5.26 5.95 -26.33
N THR A 220 4.53 5.41 -27.32
CA THR A 220 4.02 4.04 -27.31
C THR A 220 5.11 2.99 -27.53
N SER A 221 6.24 3.35 -28.15
CA SER A 221 7.41 2.47 -28.29
C SER A 221 8.37 2.57 -27.09
N SER A 222 7.90 3.05 -25.95
CA SER A 222 8.71 3.15 -24.75
C SER A 222 8.91 1.80 -24.08
N ASP A 223 10.14 1.52 -23.67
CA ASP A 223 10.54 0.39 -22.83
C ASP A 223 10.28 0.65 -21.34
N GLN A 224 10.14 1.93 -20.95
CA GLN A 224 9.99 2.34 -19.56
C GLN A 224 9.10 3.58 -19.40
N TYR A 225 8.20 3.50 -18.41
CA TYR A 225 7.45 4.66 -17.90
C TYR A 225 7.76 4.87 -16.43
N PHE A 226 8.25 6.04 -16.09
CA PHE A 226 8.63 6.39 -14.73
C PHE A 226 7.81 7.58 -14.23
N GLY A 227 7.48 7.59 -12.94
CA GLY A 227 6.85 8.70 -12.26
C GLY A 227 7.43 8.95 -10.88
N LEU A 228 7.70 10.23 -10.59
CA LEU A 228 8.09 10.71 -9.27
C LEU A 228 7.02 11.69 -8.77
N ASP A 229 6.45 11.41 -7.62
CA ASP A 229 5.38 12.20 -7.00
C ASP A 229 5.87 12.85 -5.70
N LEU A 230 5.55 14.12 -5.54
CA LEU A 230 5.65 14.86 -4.28
C LEU A 230 4.28 15.49 -4.00
N GLY A 231 3.58 15.03 -2.97
CA GLY A 231 2.20 15.40 -2.79
C GLY A 231 1.72 15.53 -1.36
N VAL A 232 0.52 16.06 -1.23
CA VAL A 232 -0.18 16.23 0.05
C VAL A 232 -1.61 15.73 -0.10
N VAL A 233 -2.06 14.93 0.86
CA VAL A 233 -3.39 14.33 0.92
C VAL A 233 -4.02 14.62 2.28
N PRO A 234 -4.85 15.64 2.40
CA PRO A 234 -5.71 15.81 3.57
C PRO A 234 -6.76 14.69 3.62
N GLY A 235 -7.18 14.34 4.83
CA GLY A 235 -8.16 13.30 5.04
C GLY A 235 -8.69 13.23 6.46
N ILE A 236 -9.56 12.25 6.68
CA ILE A 236 -10.14 11.92 7.98
C ILE A 236 -9.82 10.46 8.33
N ALA A 237 -9.62 10.20 9.60
CA ALA A 237 -9.40 8.89 10.14
C ALA A 237 -10.34 8.66 11.33
N TYR A 238 -10.79 7.42 11.45
CA TYR A 238 -11.76 7.00 12.44
C TYR A 238 -11.41 5.62 12.95
N VAL A 239 -11.62 5.40 14.23
CA VAL A 239 -11.56 4.07 14.87
C VAL A 239 -12.62 3.99 15.95
N ASP A 240 -13.18 2.83 16.09
CA ASP A 240 -14.13 2.47 17.14
C ASP A 240 -13.88 1.06 17.63
N ARG A 241 -14.43 0.73 18.80
CA ARG A 241 -14.30 -0.58 19.43
C ARG A 241 -15.64 -1.01 20.03
N LYS A 242 -15.99 -2.27 19.81
CA LYS A 242 -17.14 -2.92 20.46
C LYS A 242 -16.67 -4.25 21.05
N GLY A 243 -16.59 -4.31 22.39
CA GLY A 243 -15.95 -5.45 23.07
C GLY A 243 -14.49 -5.58 22.66
N ASP A 244 -14.09 -6.75 22.18
CA ASP A 244 -12.74 -7.03 21.68
C ASP A 244 -12.55 -6.76 20.18
N TRP A 245 -13.59 -6.35 19.50
CA TRP A 245 -13.57 -6.01 18.08
C TRP A 245 -13.27 -4.54 17.88
N GLN A 246 -12.27 -4.26 17.07
CA GLN A 246 -11.83 -2.92 16.69
C GLN A 246 -12.03 -2.73 15.18
N PHE A 247 -12.61 -1.60 14.80
CA PHE A 247 -12.86 -1.24 13.41
C PHE A 247 -12.40 0.20 13.18
N GLY A 248 -11.87 0.46 12.02
CA GLY A 248 -11.48 1.81 11.66
C GLY A 248 -10.86 1.91 10.29
N GLY A 249 -10.44 3.10 9.95
CA GLY A 249 -9.81 3.37 8.67
C GLY A 249 -9.50 4.83 8.49
N ASN A 250 -9.01 5.13 7.31
CA ASN A 250 -8.78 6.49 6.86
C ASN A 250 -9.15 6.66 5.40
N VAL A 251 -9.61 7.85 5.07
CA VAL A 251 -9.91 8.26 3.71
C VAL A 251 -9.43 9.70 3.49
N GLY A 252 -8.79 9.92 2.34
CA GLY A 252 -8.29 11.23 1.96
C GLY A 252 -8.17 11.38 0.45
N ALA A 253 -8.17 12.63 -0.01
CA ALA A 253 -7.96 13.00 -1.39
C ALA A 253 -7.08 14.25 -1.46
N GLY A 254 -6.17 14.29 -2.44
CA GLY A 254 -5.22 15.36 -2.58
C GLY A 254 -4.55 15.39 -3.94
N LEU A 255 -3.47 16.14 -4.03
CA LEU A 255 -2.72 16.38 -5.25
C LEU A 255 -1.24 16.12 -5.02
N ALA A 256 -0.56 15.70 -6.08
CA ALA A 256 0.90 15.61 -6.12
C ALA A 256 1.44 16.36 -7.34
N LEU A 257 2.52 17.08 -7.14
CA LEU A 257 3.42 17.46 -8.21
C LEU A 257 4.06 16.18 -8.72
N GLN A 258 4.04 16.00 -10.03
CA GLN A 258 4.52 14.79 -10.67
C GLN A 258 5.55 15.12 -11.73
N PHE A 259 6.75 14.57 -11.60
CA PHE A 259 7.69 14.41 -12.68
C PHE A 259 7.47 13.05 -13.32
N LYS A 260 7.25 13.02 -14.62
CA LYS A 260 6.98 11.80 -15.38
C LYS A 260 7.87 11.72 -16.61
N GLN A 261 8.31 10.52 -16.90
CA GLN A 261 9.28 10.26 -17.94
C GLN A 261 8.89 8.98 -18.69
N TYR A 262 9.15 8.97 -19.97
CA TYR A 262 9.19 7.77 -20.79
C TYR A 262 10.51 7.69 -21.54
N LYS A 263 10.93 6.50 -21.96
CA LYS A 263 12.23 6.26 -22.56
C LYS A 263 12.05 5.63 -23.94
N ILE A 264 12.67 6.20 -24.95
CA ILE A 264 12.68 5.71 -26.33
C ILE A 264 14.13 5.60 -26.78
N ASN A 265 14.54 4.43 -27.28
CA ASN A 265 15.91 4.19 -27.74
C ASN A 265 16.95 4.63 -26.70
N SER A 266 16.70 4.30 -25.41
CA SER A 266 17.53 4.71 -24.27
C SER A 266 17.56 6.21 -23.97
N ILE A 267 16.82 7.05 -24.69
CA ILE A 267 16.75 8.50 -24.47
C ILE A 267 15.52 8.84 -23.61
N PRO A 268 15.72 9.39 -22.40
CA PRO A 268 14.61 9.79 -21.54
C PRO A 268 13.97 11.09 -22.02
N LYS A 269 12.64 11.14 -22.01
CA LYS A 269 11.84 12.35 -22.27
C LYS A 269 10.94 12.61 -21.08
N GLY A 270 11.14 13.73 -20.38
CA GLY A 270 10.45 14.08 -19.14
C GLY A 270 9.46 15.22 -19.29
N ILE A 271 8.40 15.19 -18.50
CA ILE A 271 7.37 16.24 -18.41
C ILE A 271 6.90 16.34 -16.96
N SER A 272 6.72 17.56 -16.48
CA SER A 272 6.12 17.82 -15.17
C SER A 272 4.61 18.01 -15.27
N GLY A 273 3.90 17.78 -14.17
CA GLY A 273 2.45 17.97 -14.11
C GLY A 273 1.89 17.80 -12.70
N ILE A 274 0.56 17.76 -12.61
CA ILE A 274 -0.16 17.53 -11.36
C ILE A 274 -0.99 16.23 -11.51
N ALA A 275 -1.01 15.42 -10.46
CA ALA A 275 -1.76 14.17 -10.43
C ALA A 275 -2.62 14.08 -9.17
N PRO A 276 -3.89 13.62 -9.25
CA PRO A 276 -4.71 13.35 -8.09
C PRO A 276 -4.16 12.13 -7.34
N ARG A 277 -4.26 12.18 -6.00
CA ARG A 277 -3.88 11.09 -5.10
C ARG A 277 -5.00 10.82 -4.10
N TYR A 278 -5.20 9.54 -3.81
CA TYR A 278 -6.19 9.08 -2.86
C TYR A 278 -5.49 8.26 -1.77
N ASP A 279 -6.09 8.23 -0.59
CA ASP A 279 -5.68 7.40 0.54
C ASP A 279 -6.93 6.72 1.09
N ILE A 280 -7.04 5.41 0.93
CA ILE A 280 -8.17 4.64 1.44
C ILE A 280 -7.60 3.39 2.11
N ARG A 281 -7.86 3.25 3.42
CA ARG A 281 -7.48 2.09 4.22
C ARG A 281 -8.63 1.73 5.14
N LEU A 282 -8.97 0.46 5.18
CA LEU A 282 -9.96 -0.08 6.11
C LEU A 282 -9.29 -1.20 6.91
N MET A 283 -9.56 -1.24 8.18
CA MET A 283 -9.01 -2.22 9.11
C MET A 283 -10.07 -2.61 10.11
N GLY A 284 -10.12 -3.90 10.43
CA GLY A 284 -11.03 -4.38 11.45
C GLY A 284 -10.68 -5.78 11.90
N GLY A 285 -10.94 -6.08 13.17
CA GLY A 285 -10.66 -7.40 13.68
C GLY A 285 -10.67 -7.48 15.20
N TYR A 286 -10.30 -8.64 15.68
CA TYR A 286 -10.19 -8.97 17.10
C TYR A 286 -8.84 -8.47 17.64
N ASN A 287 -8.86 -7.69 18.72
CA ASN A 287 -7.64 -7.07 19.25
C ASN A 287 -7.68 -7.02 20.78
N VAL A 288 -7.01 -7.97 21.42
CA VAL A 288 -6.89 -8.09 22.88
C VAL A 288 -5.44 -7.85 23.34
N ASP A 289 -5.17 -7.95 24.64
CA ASP A 289 -3.89 -7.54 25.23
C ASP A 289 -2.66 -8.30 24.73
N ASN A 290 -2.80 -9.58 24.40
CA ASN A 290 -1.67 -10.42 24.04
C ASN A 290 -1.68 -10.84 22.57
N THR A 291 -2.84 -10.80 21.90
CA THR A 291 -2.98 -11.25 20.52
C THR A 291 -3.90 -10.35 19.73
N PHE A 292 -3.79 -10.40 18.40
CA PHE A 292 -4.71 -9.75 17.50
C PHE A 292 -4.90 -10.56 16.21
N LEU A 293 -6.07 -10.42 15.61
CA LEU A 293 -6.41 -10.92 14.28
C LEU A 293 -7.09 -9.77 13.52
N MET A 294 -6.42 -9.19 12.54
CA MET A 294 -6.88 -7.98 11.86
C MET A 294 -6.96 -8.20 10.35
N LEU A 295 -8.11 -7.90 9.77
CA LEU A 295 -8.25 -7.70 8.33
C LEU A 295 -7.78 -6.29 8.00
N ILE A 296 -6.85 -6.17 7.06
CA ILE A 296 -6.25 -4.90 6.63
C ILE A 296 -6.42 -4.78 5.12
N THR A 297 -7.00 -3.68 4.66
CA THR A 297 -7.10 -3.35 3.25
C THR A 297 -6.34 -2.06 2.97
N ASP A 298 -5.64 -2.03 1.85
CA ASP A 298 -4.94 -0.85 1.36
C ASP A 298 -5.30 -0.63 -0.11
N PHE A 299 -5.55 0.62 -0.48
CA PHE A 299 -5.79 1.03 -1.85
C PHE A 299 -4.97 2.28 -2.15
N ASP A 300 -4.21 2.24 -3.24
CA ASP A 300 -3.43 3.36 -3.76
C ASP A 300 -3.53 3.38 -5.29
N ASN A 301 -3.53 4.57 -5.88
CA ASN A 301 -3.55 4.72 -7.32
C ASN A 301 -2.41 5.59 -7.81
N LYS A 302 -1.84 5.22 -8.95
CA LYS A 302 -0.83 5.97 -9.68
C LYS A 302 -1.32 6.26 -11.08
N SER A 303 -1.02 7.43 -11.60
CA SER A 303 -1.36 7.77 -12.99
C SER A 303 -0.26 8.61 -13.61
N LEU A 304 0.08 8.29 -14.86
CA LEU A 304 0.93 9.11 -15.72
C LEU A 304 0.08 9.57 -16.91
N ARG A 305 0.08 10.86 -17.17
CA ARG A 305 -0.63 11.42 -18.33
C ARG A 305 0.38 12.22 -19.15
N PHE A 306 0.75 11.66 -20.28
CA PHE A 306 1.42 12.36 -21.36
C PHE A 306 0.33 12.84 -22.32
N THR A 307 0.42 13.89 -22.99
CA THR A 307 -0.59 14.54 -23.84
C THR A 307 -1.80 13.65 -24.25
N ASP A 308 -1.58 12.58 -24.98
CA ASP A 308 -2.55 11.62 -25.55
C ASP A 308 -2.45 10.22 -24.89
N LEU A 309 -1.31 9.86 -24.33
CA LEU A 309 -1.10 8.58 -23.65
C LEU A 309 -1.31 8.72 -22.15
N LYS A 310 -2.17 7.85 -21.62
CA LYS A 310 -2.51 7.82 -20.19
C LYS A 310 -2.31 6.44 -19.59
N ILE A 311 -1.47 6.35 -18.59
CA ILE A 311 -1.24 5.13 -17.81
C ILE A 311 -1.92 5.29 -16.45
N ARG A 312 -2.64 4.27 -16.02
CA ARG A 312 -3.21 4.18 -14.68
C ARG A 312 -2.86 2.85 -14.07
N GLN A 313 -2.29 2.87 -12.88
CA GLN A 313 -2.02 1.70 -12.07
C GLN A 313 -2.76 1.80 -10.74
N THR A 314 -3.32 0.69 -10.30
CA THR A 314 -4.02 0.58 -9.02
C THR A 314 -3.34 -0.48 -8.19
N TYR A 315 -2.82 -0.10 -7.04
CA TYR A 315 -2.33 -1.04 -6.04
C TYR A 315 -3.45 -1.30 -5.05
N TYR A 316 -3.78 -2.55 -4.82
CA TYR A 316 -4.70 -2.94 -3.76
C TYR A 316 -4.21 -4.20 -3.07
N SER A 317 -4.46 -4.27 -1.78
CA SER A 317 -4.20 -5.47 -0.99
C SER A 317 -5.30 -5.70 0.03
N ILE A 318 -5.56 -6.98 0.29
CA ILE A 318 -6.43 -7.46 1.36
C ILE A 318 -5.65 -8.54 2.08
N ARG A 319 -5.43 -8.38 3.37
CA ARG A 319 -4.65 -9.32 4.17
C ARG A 319 -5.25 -9.52 5.55
N LEU A 320 -5.21 -10.75 6.03
CA LEU A 320 -5.52 -11.14 7.39
C LEU A 320 -4.23 -11.28 8.17
N ALA A 321 -4.02 -10.42 9.15
CA ALA A 321 -2.83 -10.39 9.98
C ALA A 321 -3.13 -10.95 11.37
N PHE A 322 -2.34 -11.91 11.80
CA PHE A 322 -2.34 -12.45 13.16
C PHE A 322 -1.03 -12.12 13.86
N GLY A 323 -1.10 -11.71 15.11
CA GLY A 323 0.12 -11.40 15.87
C GLY A 323 -0.03 -11.65 17.37
N THR A 324 1.14 -11.80 18.00
CA THR A 324 1.27 -11.96 19.46
C THR A 324 2.22 -10.92 20.04
N ARG A 325 1.95 -10.50 21.27
CA ARG A 325 2.69 -9.50 22.02
C ARG A 325 3.38 -10.13 23.21
N ILE A 326 4.69 -10.12 23.24
CA ILE A 326 5.54 -10.77 24.23
C ILE A 326 6.17 -9.68 25.10
N THR A 327 6.02 -9.79 26.40
CA THR A 327 6.74 -8.90 27.34
C THR A 327 8.21 -9.36 27.43
N PRO A 328 9.19 -8.49 27.07
CA PRO A 328 10.59 -8.86 27.19
C PRO A 328 10.94 -9.09 28.67
N LYS A 329 11.73 -10.12 28.94
CA LYS A 329 12.25 -10.35 30.29
C LYS A 329 13.09 -9.14 30.69
N PRO A 330 12.91 -8.61 31.92
CA PRO A 330 13.77 -7.53 32.40
C PRO A 330 15.23 -8.00 32.37
N LYS A 331 16.13 -7.19 31.78
CA LYS A 331 17.56 -7.44 31.88
C LYS A 331 17.91 -7.47 33.38
N GLN A 332 18.33 -8.60 33.90
CA GLN A 332 18.93 -8.66 35.23
C GLN A 332 20.09 -7.67 35.20
N LYS A 333 19.96 -6.56 35.93
CA LYS A 333 21.11 -5.66 36.18
C LYS A 333 22.16 -6.50 36.89
N ASP A 334 23.26 -6.73 36.22
CA ASP A 334 24.41 -7.45 36.76
C ASP A 334 24.87 -6.75 38.04
N LYS A 335 24.42 -7.28 39.19
CA LYS A 335 24.79 -6.76 40.53
C LYS A 335 26.29 -6.88 40.81
N SER A 336 27.02 -7.62 39.96
CA SER A 336 28.46 -7.83 40.08
C SER A 336 29.29 -6.56 39.84
N LYS A 337 28.80 -5.66 38.95
CA LYS A 337 29.50 -4.40 38.69
C LYS A 337 29.37 -3.35 39.83
N LYS A 338 28.30 -3.43 40.65
CA LYS A 338 28.14 -2.52 41.79
C LYS A 338 29.07 -2.92 42.96
N LYS A 339 29.29 -4.22 43.18
CA LYS A 339 30.20 -4.70 44.25
C LYS A 339 31.69 -4.39 43.97
N LYS A 340 32.10 -4.29 42.71
CA LYS A 340 33.50 -3.94 42.36
C LYS A 340 33.79 -2.45 42.55
N ASN A 341 32.82 -1.56 42.38
CA ASN A 341 33.03 -0.13 42.59
C ASN A 341 33.01 0.26 44.07
N ASP A 342 32.22 -0.45 44.90
CA ASP A 342 32.18 -0.17 46.36
C ASP A 342 33.43 -0.72 47.07
N GLN A 343 34.14 -1.73 46.51
CA GLN A 343 35.42 -2.19 47.06
C GLN A 343 36.63 -1.37 46.60
N ALA A 344 36.52 -0.59 45.53
CA ALA A 344 37.60 0.28 45.07
C ALA A 344 37.64 1.67 45.77
N LEU A 345 36.63 1.97 46.60
CA LEU A 345 36.56 3.23 47.38
C LEU A 345 36.91 3.08 48.85
N THR A 346 37.44 1.92 49.26
CA THR A 346 37.81 1.61 50.67
C THR A 346 39.30 1.23 50.78
N ILE A 347 40.17 1.82 49.96
CA ILE A 347 41.63 1.79 50.13
C ILE A 347 42.14 3.22 50.17
#